data_2b29986c779054e8f6fe281f373e06bc
#
_entry.id   2b29986c779054e8f6fe281f373e06bc
#
_cell.length_a   1.000
_cell.length_b   1.000
_cell.length_c   1.000
_cell.angle_alpha   90.00
_cell.angle_beta   90.00
_cell.angle_gamma   90.00
#
_symmetry.space_group_name_H-M   'P 1'
#
loop_
_entity.id
_entity.type
_entity.pdbx_description
1 polymer ?
#
loop_
_entity_poly.entity_id
_entity_poly.type
_entity_poly.pdbx_seq_one_letter_code
_entity_poly.pdbx_strand_id
1 'polypeptide(L)'
;SSDVCSSDLGKAGDEFWTKAETLLYCALIGYIHYEAPVEEQNFSTLIEFLNAMEVREDDEEFQNPVDLMFEALEKKKPNHFAVRQYKKYKLAAGKTAKSILISCGARLAPFDIQEVRDVTAYDELQLDTLGDKKTALFLIMSDTDATFNFLISMIYTQLFNLLCEKADDVYGGRLPVHVRCLIDEMANIGQIPNLEKLVATIRSREISACLVLQAQSQLKAIYKDNADTIIGNMDSRI
;
A
#
# COMPACT_ATOMS: atom_id res chain seq x y z
N SER A 1 -5.62 4.73 37.43
CA SER A 1 -4.19 4.59 36.93
C SER A 1 -3.90 3.22 36.32
N SER A 2 -4.91 2.33 36.21
CA SER A 2 -4.78 0.99 35.56
C SER A 2 -5.14 0.99 34.06
N ASP A 3 -5.92 1.94 33.59
CA ASP A 3 -6.43 1.96 32.20
C ASP A 3 -5.44 2.53 31.17
N VAL A 4 -4.47 3.33 31.60
CA VAL A 4 -3.44 3.89 30.71
C VAL A 4 -2.40 2.84 30.32
N CYS A 5 -2.10 1.89 31.22
CA CYS A 5 -1.08 0.86 30.98
C CYS A 5 -1.57 -0.23 29.99
N SER A 6 -2.89 -0.52 29.94
CA SER A 6 -3.45 -1.53 29.03
C SER A 6 -3.57 -1.02 27.59
N SER A 7 -3.81 0.29 27.37
CA SER A 7 -3.89 0.90 26.04
C SER A 7 -2.53 1.03 25.36
N ASP A 8 -1.46 1.23 26.12
CA ASP A 8 -0.09 1.33 25.58
C ASP A 8 0.49 -0.04 25.22
N LEU A 9 0.16 -1.09 25.98
CA LEU A 9 0.56 -2.46 25.65
C LEU A 9 -0.13 -2.97 24.38
N GLY A 10 -1.40 -2.63 24.16
CA GLY A 10 -2.13 -2.95 22.94
C GLY A 10 -1.52 -2.28 21.70
N LYS A 11 -1.23 -0.98 21.79
CA LYS A 11 -0.58 -0.22 20.70
C LYS A 11 0.83 -0.72 20.38
N ALA A 12 1.62 -1.08 21.37
CA ALA A 12 2.97 -1.63 21.19
C ALA A 12 2.92 -3.01 20.52
N GLY A 13 1.91 -3.84 20.85
CA GLY A 13 1.66 -5.12 20.19
C GLY A 13 1.31 -4.95 18.71
N ASP A 14 0.35 -4.07 18.40
CA ASP A 14 -0.07 -3.79 17.02
C ASP A 14 1.10 -3.24 16.17
N GLU A 15 1.94 -2.39 16.75
CA GLU A 15 3.12 -1.84 16.08
C GLU A 15 4.16 -2.92 15.75
N PHE A 16 4.36 -3.88 16.66
CA PHE A 16 5.27 -5.00 16.42
C PHE A 16 4.81 -5.86 15.22
N TRP A 17 3.52 -6.24 15.18
CA TRP A 17 2.97 -7.05 14.11
C TRP A 17 3.05 -6.33 12.77
N THR A 18 2.68 -5.06 12.71
CA THR A 18 2.78 -4.26 11.49
C THR A 18 4.21 -4.18 10.97
N LYS A 19 5.20 -3.98 11.86
CA LYS A 19 6.62 -3.96 11.48
C LYS A 19 7.11 -5.31 10.96
N ALA A 20 6.71 -6.40 11.59
CA ALA A 20 7.11 -7.74 11.20
C ALA A 20 6.50 -8.15 9.83
N GLU A 21 5.22 -7.86 9.60
CA GLU A 21 4.56 -8.04 8.30
C GLU A 21 5.25 -7.19 7.23
N THR A 22 5.58 -5.94 7.53
CA THR A 22 6.27 -5.04 6.60
C THR A 22 7.63 -5.60 6.18
N LEU A 23 8.40 -6.21 7.10
CA LEU A 23 9.67 -6.85 6.75
C LEU A 23 9.48 -7.98 5.73
N LEU A 24 8.46 -8.82 5.91
CA LEU A 24 8.15 -9.91 4.99
C LEU A 24 7.70 -9.36 3.64
N TYR A 25 6.75 -8.42 3.60
CA TYR A 25 6.32 -7.80 2.36
C TYR A 25 7.46 -7.10 1.62
N CYS A 26 8.31 -6.34 2.31
CA CYS A 26 9.49 -5.72 1.71
C CYS A 26 10.46 -6.74 1.13
N ALA A 27 10.60 -7.91 1.76
CA ALA A 27 11.44 -8.98 1.25
C ALA A 27 10.85 -9.57 -0.03
N LEU A 28 9.59 -10.00 0.00
CA LEU A 28 8.92 -10.68 -1.11
C LEU A 28 8.72 -9.73 -2.30
N ILE A 29 8.16 -8.54 -2.06
CA ILE A 29 7.95 -7.53 -3.10
C ILE A 29 9.29 -7.06 -3.67
N GLY A 30 10.30 -6.87 -2.82
CA GLY A 30 11.64 -6.52 -3.29
C GLY A 30 12.27 -7.61 -4.15
N TYR A 31 12.05 -8.89 -3.83
CA TYR A 31 12.48 -9.99 -4.70
C TYR A 31 11.76 -9.94 -6.05
N ILE A 32 10.43 -9.85 -6.04
CA ILE A 32 9.60 -9.80 -7.24
C ILE A 32 10.00 -8.60 -8.12
N HIS A 33 10.14 -7.43 -7.52
CA HIS A 33 10.46 -6.20 -8.27
C HIS A 33 11.84 -6.22 -8.95
N TYR A 34 12.86 -6.75 -8.26
CA TYR A 34 14.24 -6.67 -8.76
C TYR A 34 14.71 -7.91 -9.51
N GLU A 35 14.11 -9.08 -9.29
CA GLU A 35 14.62 -10.34 -9.81
C GLU A 35 13.61 -11.09 -10.69
N ALA A 36 12.30 -10.84 -10.57
CA ALA A 36 11.30 -11.48 -11.40
C ALA A 36 11.11 -10.76 -12.76
N PRO A 37 10.76 -11.49 -13.83
CA PRO A 37 10.35 -10.88 -15.09
C PRO A 37 9.10 -10.00 -14.89
N VAL A 38 8.92 -9.01 -15.77
CA VAL A 38 7.85 -7.99 -15.63
C VAL A 38 6.46 -8.61 -15.54
N GLU A 39 6.22 -9.70 -16.26
CA GLU A 39 4.95 -10.42 -16.28
C GLU A 39 4.61 -11.05 -14.92
N GLU A 40 5.60 -11.28 -14.07
CA GLU A 40 5.45 -11.84 -12.72
C GLU A 40 5.46 -10.76 -11.63
N GLN A 41 5.63 -9.48 -11.99
CA GLN A 41 5.65 -8.37 -11.03
C GLN A 41 4.22 -7.94 -10.65
N ASN A 42 3.47 -8.84 -10.00
CA ASN A 42 2.07 -8.63 -9.63
C ASN A 42 1.71 -9.31 -8.30
N PHE A 43 0.47 -9.08 -7.85
CA PHE A 43 -0.03 -9.66 -6.59
C PHE A 43 -0.20 -11.18 -6.63
N SER A 44 -0.45 -11.76 -7.81
CA SER A 44 -0.56 -13.23 -7.93
C SER A 44 0.75 -13.90 -7.54
N THR A 45 1.87 -13.41 -8.03
CA THR A 45 3.20 -13.91 -7.65
C THR A 45 3.49 -13.73 -6.16
N LEU A 46 3.09 -12.59 -5.58
CA LEU A 46 3.24 -12.37 -4.13
C LEU A 46 2.46 -13.40 -3.30
N ILE A 47 1.25 -13.72 -3.72
CA ILE A 47 0.41 -14.74 -3.06
C ILE A 47 1.02 -16.13 -3.22
N GLU A 48 1.52 -16.47 -4.40
CA GLU A 48 2.21 -17.73 -4.64
C GLU A 48 3.44 -17.89 -3.74
N PHE A 49 4.21 -16.81 -3.54
CA PHE A 49 5.33 -16.82 -2.59
C PHE A 49 4.86 -17.09 -1.17
N LEU A 50 3.81 -16.39 -0.70
CA LEU A 50 3.26 -16.61 0.64
C LEU A 50 2.72 -18.04 0.81
N ASN A 51 2.04 -18.58 -0.21
CA ASN A 51 1.53 -19.95 -0.18
C ASN A 51 2.66 -21.01 -0.20
N ALA A 52 3.79 -20.69 -0.81
CA ALA A 52 4.96 -21.57 -0.81
C ALA A 52 5.78 -21.49 0.49
N MET A 53 5.49 -20.53 1.36
CA MET A 53 6.13 -20.39 2.66
C MET A 53 5.44 -21.29 3.67
N GLU A 54 6.13 -22.34 4.10
CA GLU A 54 5.73 -23.22 5.18
C GLU A 54 6.66 -23.02 6.38
N VAL A 55 6.10 -22.94 7.58
CA VAL A 55 6.88 -22.91 8.83
C VAL A 55 6.54 -24.16 9.62
N ARG A 56 7.55 -24.98 9.94
CA ARG A 56 7.44 -26.13 10.81
C ARG A 56 7.94 -25.76 12.21
N GLU A 57 7.08 -25.92 13.20
CA GLU A 57 7.41 -25.58 14.59
C GLU A 57 8.31 -26.63 15.25
N ASP A 58 8.29 -27.85 14.72
CA ASP A 58 9.02 -29.04 15.20
C ASP A 58 10.36 -29.27 14.48
N ASP A 59 10.65 -28.49 13.45
CA ASP A 59 11.88 -28.59 12.65
C ASP A 59 12.44 -27.21 12.32
N GLU A 60 13.37 -26.74 13.12
CA GLU A 60 14.03 -25.42 12.93
C GLU A 60 14.96 -25.38 11.72
N GLU A 61 15.39 -26.54 11.20
CA GLU A 61 16.25 -26.62 10.02
C GLU A 61 15.45 -26.70 8.71
N PHE A 62 14.13 -26.82 8.81
CA PHE A 62 13.27 -26.90 7.63
C PHE A 62 13.36 -25.65 6.76
N GLN A 63 13.64 -25.86 5.49
CA GLN A 63 13.71 -24.82 4.47
C GLN A 63 12.56 -24.99 3.46
N ASN A 64 11.71 -23.97 3.35
CA ASN A 64 10.69 -23.93 2.33
C ASN A 64 11.26 -23.45 0.98
N PRO A 65 10.54 -23.57 -0.15
CA PRO A 65 11.03 -23.14 -1.46
C PRO A 65 11.49 -21.68 -1.52
N VAL A 66 10.82 -20.79 -0.77
CA VAL A 66 11.18 -19.36 -0.73
C VAL A 66 12.50 -19.15 0.02
N ASP A 67 12.75 -19.88 1.10
CA ASP A 67 14.06 -19.88 1.79
C ASP A 67 15.20 -20.19 0.80
N LEU A 68 15.04 -21.23 -0.01
CA LEU A 68 16.04 -21.64 -1.00
C LEU A 68 16.25 -20.58 -2.08
N MET A 69 15.18 -19.89 -2.52
CA MET A 69 15.28 -18.77 -3.47
C MET A 69 16.10 -17.61 -2.90
N PHE A 70 15.82 -17.23 -1.64
CA PHE A 70 16.56 -16.15 -0.97
C PHE A 70 18.03 -16.53 -0.71
N GLU A 71 18.33 -17.78 -0.35
CA GLU A 71 19.71 -18.25 -0.23
C GLU A 71 20.47 -18.21 -1.57
N ALA A 72 19.81 -18.61 -2.64
CA ALA A 72 20.40 -18.54 -3.98
C ALA A 72 20.67 -17.09 -4.40
N LEU A 73 19.76 -16.17 -4.07
CA LEU A 73 19.94 -14.73 -4.31
C LEU A 73 21.09 -14.18 -3.46
N GLU A 74 21.16 -14.55 -2.18
CA GLU A 74 22.23 -14.10 -1.29
C GLU A 74 23.62 -14.51 -1.78
N LYS A 75 23.76 -15.74 -2.27
CA LYS A 75 25.05 -16.22 -2.85
C LYS A 75 25.48 -15.39 -4.04
N LYS A 76 24.54 -14.90 -4.86
CA LYS A 76 24.82 -14.06 -6.03
C LYS A 76 24.98 -12.58 -5.68
N LYS A 77 24.14 -12.08 -4.78
CA LYS A 77 24.01 -10.65 -4.42
C LYS A 77 23.86 -10.49 -2.89
N PRO A 78 24.95 -10.63 -2.11
CA PRO A 78 24.88 -10.65 -0.63
C PRO A 78 24.26 -9.41 0.00
N ASN A 79 24.37 -8.26 -0.65
CA ASN A 79 23.86 -6.97 -0.16
C ASN A 79 22.51 -6.58 -0.77
N HIS A 80 21.82 -7.53 -1.42
CA HIS A 80 20.53 -7.26 -2.03
C HIS A 80 19.50 -6.81 -0.99
N PHE A 81 18.68 -5.78 -1.33
CA PHE A 81 17.67 -5.22 -0.43
C PHE A 81 16.74 -6.30 0.13
N ALA A 82 16.15 -7.11 -0.75
CA ALA A 82 15.21 -8.16 -0.38
C ALA A 82 15.82 -9.19 0.58
N VAL A 83 17.07 -9.60 0.33
CA VAL A 83 17.81 -10.52 1.21
C VAL A 83 17.96 -9.97 2.62
N ARG A 84 18.31 -8.68 2.74
CA ARG A 84 18.45 -8.04 4.05
C ARG A 84 17.12 -7.98 4.81
N GLN A 85 15.99 -7.74 4.14
CA GLN A 85 14.67 -7.75 4.78
C GLN A 85 14.27 -9.16 5.17
N TYR A 86 14.50 -10.15 4.30
CA TYR A 86 14.20 -11.55 4.57
C TYR A 86 14.95 -12.08 5.79
N LYS A 87 16.24 -11.78 5.90
CA LYS A 87 17.05 -12.15 7.07
C LYS A 87 16.48 -11.59 8.37
N LYS A 88 16.00 -10.33 8.36
CA LYS A 88 15.36 -9.73 9.54
C LYS A 88 14.06 -10.45 9.90
N TYR A 89 13.23 -10.80 8.90
CA TYR A 89 12.02 -11.59 9.10
C TYR A 89 12.35 -12.96 9.70
N LYS A 90 13.39 -13.64 9.22
CA LYS A 90 13.82 -14.97 9.69
C LYS A 90 14.34 -14.96 11.14
N LEU A 91 14.56 -13.80 11.74
CA LEU A 91 14.84 -13.72 13.19
C LEU A 91 13.60 -14.05 14.04
N ALA A 92 12.41 -13.99 13.48
CA ALA A 92 11.20 -14.47 14.12
C ALA A 92 11.19 -16.01 14.14
N ALA A 93 11.08 -16.59 15.33
CA ALA A 93 11.09 -18.05 15.49
C ALA A 93 9.69 -18.65 15.38
N GLY A 94 9.60 -19.87 14.87
CA GLY A 94 8.49 -20.80 14.91
C GLY A 94 7.09 -20.22 14.92
N LYS A 95 6.45 -20.17 16.08
CA LYS A 95 5.06 -19.66 16.23
C LYS A 95 4.89 -18.21 15.78
N THR A 96 5.87 -17.34 16.03
CA THR A 96 5.82 -15.95 15.61
C THR A 96 5.87 -15.82 14.09
N ALA A 97 6.78 -16.54 13.42
CA ALA A 97 6.87 -16.56 11.97
C ALA A 97 5.58 -17.06 11.32
N LYS A 98 4.98 -18.13 11.87
CA LYS A 98 3.69 -18.68 11.42
C LYS A 98 2.56 -17.67 11.58
N SER A 99 2.51 -16.95 12.70
CA SER A 99 1.49 -15.92 12.93
C SER A 99 1.63 -14.75 11.98
N ILE A 100 2.87 -14.33 11.64
CA ILE A 100 3.13 -13.30 10.62
C ILE A 100 2.61 -13.75 9.25
N LEU A 101 2.87 -14.99 8.85
CA LEU A 101 2.38 -15.53 7.58
C LEU A 101 0.85 -15.55 7.52
N ILE A 102 0.19 -16.00 8.58
CA ILE A 102 -1.28 -16.00 8.68
C ILE A 102 -1.84 -14.58 8.56
N SER A 103 -1.22 -13.61 9.23
CA SER A 103 -1.64 -12.22 9.19
C SER A 103 -1.46 -11.62 7.80
N CYS A 104 -0.33 -11.88 7.13
CA CYS A 104 -0.09 -11.47 5.75
C CYS A 104 -1.12 -12.08 4.79
N GLY A 105 -1.39 -13.38 4.90
CA GLY A 105 -2.40 -14.06 4.08
C GLY A 105 -3.80 -13.48 4.28
N ALA A 106 -4.19 -13.20 5.53
CA ALA A 106 -5.49 -12.61 5.83
C ALA A 106 -5.66 -11.21 5.21
N ARG A 107 -4.61 -10.39 5.19
CA ARG A 107 -4.65 -9.05 4.54
C ARG A 107 -4.74 -9.14 3.02
N LEU A 108 -4.17 -10.18 2.42
CA LEU A 108 -4.20 -10.39 0.96
C LEU A 108 -5.37 -11.27 0.50
N ALA A 109 -6.24 -11.73 1.42
CA ALA A 109 -7.40 -12.55 1.07
C ALA A 109 -8.29 -11.97 -0.06
N PRO A 110 -8.48 -10.64 -0.22
CA PRO A 110 -9.22 -10.11 -1.36
C PRO A 110 -8.63 -10.48 -2.73
N PHE A 111 -7.32 -10.74 -2.81
CA PHE A 111 -6.64 -11.18 -4.03
C PHE A 111 -6.76 -12.68 -4.30
N ASP A 112 -7.45 -13.46 -3.44
CA ASP A 112 -7.86 -14.84 -3.76
C ASP A 112 -8.97 -14.87 -4.81
N ILE A 113 -9.67 -13.72 -4.99
CA ILE A 113 -10.69 -13.54 -6.00
C ILE A 113 -10.02 -13.34 -7.36
N GLN A 114 -10.37 -14.19 -8.34
CA GLN A 114 -9.71 -14.19 -9.65
C GLN A 114 -9.84 -12.85 -10.37
N GLU A 115 -11.02 -12.23 -10.32
CA GLU A 115 -11.29 -10.92 -10.94
C GLU A 115 -10.42 -9.81 -10.37
N VAL A 116 -10.11 -9.85 -9.08
CA VAL A 116 -9.19 -8.89 -8.43
C VAL A 116 -7.76 -9.11 -8.93
N ARG A 117 -7.34 -10.37 -9.07
CA ARG A 117 -6.03 -10.69 -9.65
C ARG A 117 -5.91 -10.22 -11.08
N ASP A 118 -6.95 -10.43 -11.88
CA ASP A 118 -6.97 -10.07 -13.30
C ASP A 118 -6.82 -8.54 -13.47
N VAL A 119 -7.57 -7.74 -12.72
CA VAL A 119 -7.50 -6.26 -12.81
C VAL A 119 -6.22 -5.66 -12.21
N THR A 120 -5.46 -6.44 -11.44
CA THR A 120 -4.19 -6.00 -10.85
C THR A 120 -2.97 -6.70 -11.45
N ALA A 121 -3.15 -7.48 -12.51
CA ALA A 121 -2.09 -8.28 -13.13
C ALA A 121 -1.06 -7.40 -13.85
N TYR A 122 -1.49 -6.29 -14.42
CA TYR A 122 -0.64 -5.38 -15.19
C TYR A 122 -1.18 -3.94 -15.15
N ASP A 123 -0.34 -2.95 -15.50
CA ASP A 123 -0.71 -1.54 -15.49
C ASP A 123 -1.47 -1.13 -16.76
N GLU A 124 -2.78 -1.07 -16.67
CA GLU A 124 -3.66 -0.52 -17.71
C GLU A 124 -3.93 0.98 -17.52
N LEU A 125 -3.78 1.49 -16.30
CA LEU A 125 -4.21 2.85 -15.96
C LEU A 125 -3.20 3.90 -16.39
N GLN A 126 -1.91 3.57 -16.42
CA GLN A 126 -0.82 4.49 -16.73
C GLN A 126 -0.97 5.82 -15.97
N LEU A 127 -1.16 5.73 -14.65
CA LEU A 127 -1.49 6.87 -13.79
C LEU A 127 -0.47 8.01 -13.88
N ASP A 128 0.78 7.70 -14.16
CA ASP A 128 1.86 8.65 -14.35
C ASP A 128 1.67 9.56 -15.57
N THR A 129 0.83 9.15 -16.53
CA THR A 129 0.59 9.92 -17.78
C THR A 129 -0.56 10.91 -17.70
N LEU A 130 -1.34 10.92 -16.61
CA LEU A 130 -2.55 11.75 -16.49
C LEU A 130 -2.25 13.26 -16.52
N GLY A 131 -1.04 13.65 -16.17
CA GLY A 131 -0.58 15.05 -16.25
C GLY A 131 0.08 15.44 -17.57
N ASP A 132 0.26 14.51 -18.52
CA ASP A 132 0.95 14.76 -19.80
C ASP A 132 0.00 15.24 -20.89
N LYS A 133 -1.23 14.73 -20.89
CA LYS A 133 -2.25 15.01 -21.91
C LYS A 133 -3.63 15.11 -21.28
N LYS A 134 -4.56 15.76 -21.97
CA LYS A 134 -5.96 15.84 -21.53
C LYS A 134 -6.57 14.43 -21.51
N THR A 135 -6.83 13.92 -20.34
CA THR A 135 -7.36 12.57 -20.09
C THR A 135 -8.47 12.65 -19.05
N ALA A 136 -9.47 11.78 -19.17
CA ALA A 136 -10.48 11.57 -18.13
C ALA A 136 -10.42 10.12 -17.69
N LEU A 137 -10.14 9.89 -16.41
CA LEU A 137 -10.17 8.58 -15.76
C LEU A 137 -11.41 8.50 -14.86
N PHE A 138 -12.24 7.49 -15.04
CA PHE A 138 -13.41 7.22 -14.23
C PHE A 138 -13.17 5.98 -13.37
N LEU A 139 -13.21 6.16 -12.05
CA LEU A 139 -13.13 5.08 -11.06
C LEU A 139 -14.53 4.85 -10.51
N ILE A 140 -15.15 3.74 -10.88
CA ILE A 140 -16.53 3.42 -10.49
C ILE A 140 -16.48 2.42 -9.35
N MET A 141 -17.14 2.76 -8.23
CA MET A 141 -17.27 1.91 -7.03
C MET A 141 -18.72 1.51 -6.83
N SER A 142 -18.93 0.40 -6.10
CA SER A 142 -20.24 0.04 -5.60
C SER A 142 -20.62 0.92 -4.40
N ASP A 143 -21.85 1.38 -4.35
CA ASP A 143 -22.40 2.13 -3.21
C ASP A 143 -22.75 1.21 -2.03
N THR A 144 -22.98 -0.07 -2.32
CA THR A 144 -23.51 -1.06 -1.36
C THR A 144 -22.49 -2.05 -0.88
N ASP A 145 -21.36 -2.21 -1.59
CA ASP A 145 -20.29 -3.15 -1.26
C ASP A 145 -18.94 -2.44 -1.17
N ALA A 146 -18.42 -2.35 0.05
CA ALA A 146 -17.15 -1.70 0.36
C ALA A 146 -15.93 -2.65 0.25
N THR A 147 -16.13 -3.91 -0.10
CA THR A 147 -15.10 -4.96 -0.07
C THR A 147 -13.85 -4.57 -0.87
N PHE A 148 -14.03 -3.89 -2.01
CA PHE A 148 -12.95 -3.53 -2.92
C PHE A 148 -12.54 -2.04 -2.87
N ASN A 149 -13.09 -1.26 -1.95
CA ASN A 149 -12.79 0.17 -1.86
C ASN A 149 -11.31 0.45 -1.56
N PHE A 150 -10.60 -0.49 -0.94
CA PHE A 150 -9.16 -0.40 -0.73
C PHE A 150 -8.37 -0.25 -2.04
N LEU A 151 -8.84 -0.81 -3.17
CA LEU A 151 -8.20 -0.66 -4.48
C LEU A 151 -8.20 0.81 -4.92
N ILE A 152 -9.31 1.51 -4.66
CA ILE A 152 -9.42 2.94 -4.99
C ILE A 152 -8.47 3.77 -4.12
N SER A 153 -8.35 3.45 -2.82
CA SER A 153 -7.37 4.10 -1.94
C SER A 153 -5.93 3.87 -2.43
N MET A 154 -5.62 2.66 -2.90
CA MET A 154 -4.32 2.35 -3.50
C MET A 154 -4.07 3.15 -4.78
N ILE A 155 -5.07 3.24 -5.67
CA ILE A 155 -4.98 4.03 -6.91
C ILE A 155 -4.69 5.50 -6.58
N TYR A 156 -5.42 6.13 -5.66
CA TYR A 156 -5.16 7.52 -5.28
C TYR A 156 -3.78 7.70 -4.65
N THR A 157 -3.34 6.75 -3.83
CA THR A 157 -2.00 6.79 -3.23
C THR A 157 -0.91 6.77 -4.31
N GLN A 158 -1.02 5.86 -5.27
CA GLN A 158 -0.09 5.77 -6.39
C GLN A 158 -0.18 7.01 -7.31
N LEU A 159 -1.39 7.44 -7.64
CA LEU A 159 -1.63 8.60 -8.49
C LEU A 159 -0.92 9.86 -7.96
N PHE A 160 -1.16 10.20 -6.69
CA PHE A 160 -0.54 11.39 -6.10
C PHE A 160 0.99 11.28 -6.06
N ASN A 161 1.54 10.12 -5.70
CA ASN A 161 2.98 9.90 -5.66
C ASN A 161 3.59 10.02 -7.07
N LEU A 162 3.06 9.30 -8.05
CA LEU A 162 3.57 9.29 -9.43
C LEU A 162 3.50 10.67 -10.07
N LEU A 163 2.38 11.39 -9.90
CA LEU A 163 2.21 12.72 -10.46
C LEU A 163 3.14 13.76 -9.79
N CYS A 164 3.34 13.67 -8.48
CA CYS A 164 4.26 14.55 -7.77
C CYS A 164 5.70 14.29 -8.19
N GLU A 165 6.15 13.04 -8.22
CA GLU A 165 7.48 12.65 -8.67
C GLU A 165 7.72 13.10 -10.12
N LYS A 166 6.77 12.85 -11.00
CA LYS A 166 6.88 13.27 -12.42
C LYS A 166 6.91 14.78 -12.58
N ALA A 167 6.12 15.52 -11.81
CA ALA A 167 6.16 16.98 -11.80
C ALA A 167 7.55 17.49 -11.41
N ASP A 168 8.13 16.91 -10.35
CA ASP A 168 9.41 17.35 -9.82
C ASP A 168 10.58 16.90 -10.71
N ASP A 169 10.63 15.64 -11.10
CA ASP A 169 11.79 15.05 -11.76
C ASP A 169 11.83 15.28 -13.28
N VAL A 170 10.65 15.37 -13.92
CA VAL A 170 10.55 15.48 -15.38
C VAL A 170 10.20 16.90 -15.81
N TYR A 171 9.29 17.58 -15.09
CA TYR A 171 8.73 18.86 -15.51
C TYR A 171 9.19 20.07 -14.68
N GLY A 172 10.20 19.91 -13.83
CA GLY A 172 10.77 21.00 -13.07
C GLY A 172 9.81 21.60 -12.01
N GLY A 173 8.94 20.77 -11.47
CA GLY A 173 8.05 21.11 -10.35
C GLY A 173 6.58 21.30 -10.72
N ARG A 174 6.20 21.20 -12.03
CA ARG A 174 4.84 21.50 -12.45
C ARG A 174 4.39 20.67 -13.66
N LEU A 175 3.28 19.97 -13.55
CA LEU A 175 2.71 19.20 -14.66
C LEU A 175 2.28 20.10 -15.82
N PRO A 176 2.43 19.67 -17.07
CA PRO A 176 2.01 20.44 -18.26
C PRO A 176 0.48 20.56 -18.37
N VAL A 177 -0.27 19.59 -17.85
CA VAL A 177 -1.73 19.59 -17.82
C VAL A 177 -2.21 19.49 -16.37
N HIS A 178 -3.12 20.40 -15.98
CA HIS A 178 -3.71 20.36 -14.64
C HIS A 178 -4.52 19.08 -14.42
N VAL A 179 -4.25 18.39 -13.33
CA VAL A 179 -4.97 17.18 -12.91
C VAL A 179 -5.92 17.51 -11.77
N ARG A 180 -7.22 17.37 -12.00
CA ARG A 180 -8.24 17.51 -10.98
C ARG A 180 -8.75 16.14 -10.53
N CYS A 181 -8.57 15.81 -9.26
CA CYS A 181 -9.16 14.64 -8.63
C CYS A 181 -10.51 15.03 -8.03
N LEU A 182 -11.59 14.55 -8.62
CA LEU A 182 -12.94 14.68 -8.06
C LEU A 182 -13.27 13.39 -7.30
N ILE A 183 -13.28 13.47 -5.99
CA ILE A 183 -13.45 12.31 -5.10
C ILE A 183 -14.86 12.42 -4.50
N ASP A 184 -15.80 11.83 -5.21
CA ASP A 184 -17.18 11.71 -4.74
C ASP A 184 -17.27 10.59 -3.70
N GLU A 185 -18.15 10.74 -2.71
CA GLU A 185 -18.32 9.79 -1.60
C GLU A 185 -16.99 9.40 -0.92
N MET A 186 -16.15 10.40 -0.64
CA MET A 186 -14.80 10.14 -0.09
C MET A 186 -14.81 9.25 1.16
N ALA A 187 -15.88 9.30 1.95
CA ALA A 187 -16.01 8.45 3.14
C ALA A 187 -15.98 6.96 2.82
N ASN A 188 -16.39 6.55 1.62
CA ASN A 188 -16.46 5.15 1.21
C ASN A 188 -15.11 4.59 0.75
N ILE A 189 -14.19 5.46 0.32
CA ILE A 189 -12.85 5.04 -0.16
C ILE A 189 -11.98 4.56 1.01
N GLY A 190 -12.27 5.02 2.22
CA GLY A 190 -11.40 4.82 3.37
C GLY A 190 -10.26 5.84 3.43
N GLN A 191 -9.21 5.51 4.16
CA GLN A 191 -8.09 6.43 4.35
C GLN A 191 -7.12 6.37 3.16
N ILE A 192 -6.87 7.51 2.52
CA ILE A 192 -5.73 7.70 1.63
C ILE A 192 -4.55 8.10 2.52
N PRO A 193 -3.48 7.29 2.59
CA PRO A 193 -2.34 7.58 3.47
C PRO A 193 -1.69 8.93 3.18
N ASN A 194 -1.37 9.69 4.23
CA ASN A 194 -0.73 11.01 4.15
C ASN A 194 -1.49 12.08 3.36
N LEU A 195 -2.80 11.94 3.18
CA LEU A 195 -3.60 12.91 2.42
C LEU A 195 -3.46 14.33 2.99
N GLU A 196 -3.35 14.48 4.32
CA GLU A 196 -3.15 15.77 4.99
C GLU A 196 -1.87 16.50 4.53
N LYS A 197 -0.82 15.74 4.19
CA LYS A 197 0.42 16.29 3.63
C LYS A 197 0.30 16.54 2.13
N LEU A 198 -0.35 15.63 1.42
CA LEU A 198 -0.55 15.73 -0.02
C LEU A 198 -1.33 16.99 -0.39
N VAL A 199 -2.49 17.25 0.24
CA VAL A 199 -3.31 18.44 -0.07
C VAL A 199 -2.58 19.76 0.18
N ALA A 200 -1.58 19.78 1.06
CA ALA A 200 -0.74 20.96 1.29
C ALA A 200 0.29 21.21 0.17
N THR A 201 0.66 20.17 -0.59
CA THR A 201 1.81 20.23 -1.52
C THR A 201 1.45 20.08 -3.00
N ILE A 202 0.33 19.46 -3.33
CA ILE A 202 -0.07 19.14 -4.71
C ILE A 202 -0.38 20.38 -5.56
N ARG A 203 -0.82 21.49 -4.94
CA ARG A 203 -1.21 22.72 -5.64
C ARG A 203 -0.10 23.28 -6.53
N SER A 204 1.13 23.36 -6.04
CA SER A 204 2.27 23.86 -6.81
C SER A 204 2.57 23.01 -8.04
N ARG A 205 2.17 21.75 -8.04
CA ARG A 205 2.42 20.76 -9.10
C ARG A 205 1.31 20.65 -10.15
N GLU A 206 0.36 21.59 -10.17
CA GLU A 206 -0.84 21.55 -11.02
C GLU A 206 -1.77 20.37 -10.72
N ILE A 207 -1.90 19.99 -9.45
CA ILE A 207 -2.83 18.97 -9.01
C ILE A 207 -3.79 19.58 -8.00
N SER A 208 -5.08 19.31 -8.16
CA SER A 208 -6.13 19.72 -7.21
C SER A 208 -7.02 18.56 -6.82
N ALA A 209 -7.55 18.60 -5.59
CA ALA A 209 -8.49 17.63 -5.07
C ALA A 209 -9.79 18.32 -4.69
N CYS A 210 -10.91 17.75 -5.10
CA CYS A 210 -12.26 18.10 -4.66
C CYS A 210 -12.80 16.90 -3.88
N LEU A 211 -12.99 17.08 -2.57
CA LEU A 211 -13.45 16.04 -1.66
C LEU A 211 -14.94 16.26 -1.39
N VAL A 212 -15.78 15.32 -1.79
CA VAL A 212 -17.23 15.38 -1.54
C VAL A 212 -17.57 14.49 -0.35
N LEU A 213 -18.25 15.07 0.62
CA LEU A 213 -18.63 14.43 1.88
C LEU A 213 -20.04 14.87 2.23
N GLN A 214 -20.83 14.02 2.86
CA GLN A 214 -22.16 14.37 3.38
C GLN A 214 -22.05 15.19 4.65
N ALA A 215 -21.00 15.01 5.44
CA ALA A 215 -20.74 15.76 6.66
C ALA A 215 -19.23 15.75 7.01
N GLN A 216 -18.75 16.81 7.67
CA GLN A 216 -17.37 16.88 8.16
C GLN A 216 -17.03 15.80 9.19
N SER A 217 -18.03 15.28 9.91
CA SER A 217 -17.85 14.18 10.86
C SER A 217 -17.33 12.90 10.19
N GLN A 218 -17.66 12.66 8.92
CA GLN A 218 -17.14 11.53 8.16
C GLN A 218 -15.62 11.65 7.97
N LEU A 219 -15.13 12.84 7.63
CA LEU A 219 -13.68 13.08 7.50
C LEU A 219 -12.96 12.88 8.84
N LYS A 220 -13.55 13.37 9.94
CA LYS A 220 -13.00 13.21 11.29
C LYS A 220 -12.98 11.75 11.74
N ALA A 221 -13.97 10.95 11.35
CA ALA A 221 -13.99 9.52 11.65
C ALA A 221 -12.81 8.78 11.00
N ILE A 222 -12.43 9.14 9.77
CA ILE A 222 -11.38 8.50 8.99
C ILE A 222 -9.99 9.04 9.36
N TYR A 223 -9.83 10.37 9.35
CA TYR A 223 -8.53 11.04 9.49
C TYR A 223 -8.21 11.53 10.90
N LYS A 224 -9.18 11.41 11.85
CA LYS A 224 -9.01 11.82 13.26
C LYS A 224 -8.43 13.24 13.36
N ASP A 225 -7.32 13.41 14.07
CA ASP A 225 -6.68 14.73 14.27
C ASP A 225 -6.19 15.37 12.96
N ASN A 226 -5.88 14.57 11.93
CA ASN A 226 -5.44 15.07 10.63
C ASN A 226 -6.58 15.69 9.80
N ALA A 227 -7.84 15.44 10.15
CA ALA A 227 -8.99 15.98 9.44
C ALA A 227 -8.99 17.51 9.41
N ASP A 228 -8.65 18.16 10.51
CA ASP A 228 -8.64 19.63 10.58
C ASP A 228 -7.50 20.22 9.71
N THR A 229 -6.39 19.50 9.55
CA THR A 229 -5.32 19.87 8.62
C THR A 229 -5.79 19.77 7.16
N ILE A 230 -6.50 18.70 6.80
CA ILE A 230 -7.07 18.54 5.46
C ILE A 230 -8.05 19.69 5.18
N ILE A 231 -8.99 19.93 6.08
CA ILE A 231 -9.99 21.01 5.98
C ILE A 231 -9.31 22.38 5.85
N GLY A 232 -8.25 22.63 6.63
CA GLY A 232 -7.49 23.88 6.63
C GLY A 232 -6.79 24.18 5.31
N ASN A 233 -6.44 23.14 4.54
CA ASN A 233 -5.79 23.27 3.24
C ASN A 233 -6.78 23.37 2.06
N MET A 234 -8.09 23.30 2.29
CA MET A 234 -9.09 23.51 1.25
C MET A 234 -9.35 24.99 1.03
N ASP A 235 -9.16 25.46 -0.21
CA ASP A 235 -9.36 26.87 -0.60
C ASP A 235 -10.86 27.26 -0.56
N SER A 236 -11.75 26.33 -0.85
CA SER A 236 -13.19 26.57 -0.93
C SER A 236 -13.96 25.47 -0.19
N ARG A 237 -15.02 25.88 0.49
CA ARG A 237 -15.96 24.97 1.16
C ARG A 237 -17.38 25.37 0.74
N ILE A 238 -18.15 24.43 0.30
CA ILE A 238 -19.51 24.61 -0.18
C ILE A 238 -20.45 23.78 0.69
#